data_4e4918c60988451ccd2746536b673e02
#
_entry.id   4e4918c60988451ccd2746536b673e02
#
_cell.length_a   1.000
_cell.length_b   1.000
_cell.length_c   1.000
_cell.angle_alpha   90.00
_cell.angle_beta   90.00
_cell.angle_gamma   90.00
#
_symmetry.space_group_name_H-M   'P 1'
#
loop_
_entity.id
_entity.type
_entity.pdbx_description
1 polymer ?
#
loop_
_entity_poly.entity_id
_entity_poly.type
_entity_poly.pdbx_seq_one_letter_code
_entity_poly.pdbx_strand_id
1 'polypeptide(L)'
;MNWQDLIADTNMWIDNFDEGRGGNALDRVIVHHNAGKAMSFSGVYGAFSSNGTSAHYDVDIDGNICQYVHDSDTAWHCPGVNKKSIGIEHANSTGADGGWNISEETLDAGAHLTAALCRGYGLGRPQWRLNVFPHSDFYSTACPASLRDKYANDYIEKAQQYYDDLDLELLNKEGWVSQDGGWWYRLPGGNFETGWFTVDSSWYYANERGWIQAGWQFIDGDWYYLHPVHDGRYGAMETGWVKDGEHWFYLNSKGEMQTGWVQLKGKWYYLEANGAMRTGWLSYQGDDYFLTDTGAMAVGLCQTRLDGGCSIFGEDGKLIHGRMTVEQDADGIVRLVTQH
;
A
#
# COMPACT_ATOMS: atom_id res chain seq x y z
N MET A 1 -21.95 7.29 -5.71
CA MET A 1 -20.90 7.45 -4.68
C MET A 1 -19.88 6.32 -4.76
N ASN A 2 -18.60 6.59 -4.45
CA ASN A 2 -17.64 5.53 -4.15
C ASN A 2 -17.68 5.24 -2.63
N TRP A 3 -18.22 4.10 -2.27
CA TRP A 3 -18.48 3.73 -0.88
C TRP A 3 -17.23 3.36 -0.08
N GLN A 4 -16.18 2.85 -0.76
CA GLN A 4 -14.93 2.45 -0.12
C GLN A 4 -14.07 3.66 0.27
N ASP A 5 -14.04 4.68 -0.59
CA ASP A 5 -13.23 5.87 -0.40
C ASP A 5 -14.05 7.06 0.14
N LEU A 6 -15.34 6.87 0.42
CA LEU A 6 -16.28 7.88 0.89
C LEU A 6 -16.37 9.11 -0.05
N ILE A 7 -16.27 8.90 -1.38
CA ILE A 7 -16.35 9.97 -2.38
C ILE A 7 -17.80 10.14 -2.84
N ALA A 8 -18.42 11.26 -2.50
CA ALA A 8 -19.77 11.63 -2.89
C ALA A 8 -19.93 11.81 -4.41
N ASP A 9 -21.15 11.77 -4.93
CA ASP A 9 -21.45 11.98 -6.35
C ASP A 9 -21.16 13.42 -6.76
N THR A 10 -21.36 14.37 -5.85
CA THR A 10 -21.05 15.79 -6.03
C THR A 10 -20.62 16.44 -4.73
N ASN A 11 -19.95 17.59 -4.84
CA ASN A 11 -19.53 18.39 -3.69
C ASN A 11 -20.01 19.84 -3.86
N MET A 12 -20.53 20.42 -2.78
CA MET A 12 -20.96 21.83 -2.71
C MET A 12 -20.44 22.43 -1.39
N TRP A 13 -19.16 22.78 -1.34
CA TRP A 13 -18.50 23.25 -0.12
C TRP A 13 -19.17 24.52 0.45
N ILE A 14 -19.47 24.50 1.75
CA ILE A 14 -20.09 25.58 2.49
C ILE A 14 -19.15 26.13 3.57
N ASP A 15 -19.25 27.42 3.90
CA ASP A 15 -18.38 28.07 4.90
C ASP A 15 -18.89 27.92 6.36
N ASN A 16 -20.05 27.30 6.55
CA ASN A 16 -20.68 27.12 7.87
C ASN A 16 -20.14 25.85 8.56
N PHE A 17 -18.88 25.88 9.02
CA PHE A 17 -18.23 24.80 9.76
C PHE A 17 -17.06 25.33 10.60
N ASP A 18 -16.58 24.54 11.55
CA ASP A 18 -15.30 24.79 12.23
C ASP A 18 -14.23 23.91 11.61
N GLU A 19 -13.03 24.45 11.37
CA GLU A 19 -11.87 23.66 10.92
C GLU A 19 -11.48 22.60 11.96
N GLY A 20 -11.34 21.38 11.53
CA GLY A 20 -10.99 20.24 12.34
C GLY A 20 -12.06 19.86 13.38
N ARG A 21 -11.74 18.93 14.26
CA ARG A 21 -12.64 18.39 15.28
C ARG A 21 -12.20 18.69 16.71
N GLY A 22 -11.26 19.63 16.89
CA GLY A 22 -10.76 20.04 18.21
C GLY A 22 -10.20 18.88 19.03
N GLY A 23 -9.53 17.91 18.39
CA GLY A 23 -8.93 16.73 19.04
C GLY A 23 -9.92 15.60 19.39
N ASN A 24 -11.19 15.68 18.96
CA ASN A 24 -12.15 14.62 19.18
C ASN A 24 -12.12 13.60 18.02
N ALA A 25 -12.19 12.32 18.37
CA ALA A 25 -12.47 11.26 17.42
C ALA A 25 -13.97 11.24 17.05
N LEU A 26 -14.28 10.78 15.82
CA LEU A 26 -15.65 10.45 15.44
C LEU A 26 -16.10 9.21 16.21
N ASP A 27 -17.31 9.27 16.74
CA ASP A 27 -17.91 8.15 17.49
C ASP A 27 -19.37 7.85 17.06
N ARG A 28 -19.95 8.65 16.14
CA ARG A 28 -21.33 8.49 15.72
C ARG A 28 -21.71 9.15 14.40
N VAL A 29 -22.79 8.65 13.81
CA VAL A 29 -23.53 9.26 12.70
C VAL A 29 -24.85 9.84 13.25
N ILE A 30 -25.20 11.05 12.84
CA ILE A 30 -26.49 11.68 13.18
C ILE A 30 -27.33 11.76 11.91
N VAL A 31 -28.53 11.19 11.97
CA VAL A 31 -29.49 11.16 10.87
C VAL A 31 -30.45 12.35 11.00
N HIS A 32 -30.58 13.10 9.91
CA HIS A 32 -31.46 14.26 9.77
C HIS A 32 -32.41 14.08 8.58
N HIS A 33 -33.41 14.93 8.49
CA HIS A 33 -34.22 15.19 7.29
C HIS A 33 -34.20 16.68 6.98
N ASN A 34 -34.11 17.06 5.71
CA ASN A 34 -33.95 18.45 5.29
C ASN A 34 -35.24 19.29 5.35
N ALA A 35 -36.31 18.76 5.96
CA ALA A 35 -37.59 19.45 6.25
C ALA A 35 -38.22 20.19 5.04
N GLY A 36 -37.89 19.81 3.82
CA GLY A 36 -38.41 20.32 2.57
C GLY A 36 -38.84 19.18 1.64
N LYS A 37 -39.90 19.38 0.87
CA LYS A 37 -40.34 18.38 -0.12
C LYS A 37 -39.42 18.40 -1.33
N ALA A 38 -38.77 17.29 -1.65
CA ALA A 38 -37.91 17.08 -2.81
C ALA A 38 -36.92 18.24 -3.04
N MET A 39 -36.24 18.65 -1.96
CA MET A 39 -35.22 19.71 -2.06
C MET A 39 -34.04 19.23 -2.90
N SER A 40 -33.57 20.09 -3.80
CA SER A 40 -32.34 19.89 -4.52
C SER A 40 -31.13 20.22 -3.62
N PHE A 41 -29.94 19.74 -3.96
CA PHE A 41 -28.72 20.08 -3.24
C PHE A 41 -28.45 21.58 -3.14
N SER A 42 -28.75 22.35 -4.20
CA SER A 42 -28.68 23.81 -4.16
C SER A 42 -29.73 24.44 -3.24
N GLY A 43 -30.88 23.83 -3.10
CA GLY A 43 -31.93 24.26 -2.16
C GLY A 43 -31.48 24.03 -0.71
N VAL A 44 -30.91 22.86 -0.41
CA VAL A 44 -30.35 22.53 0.92
C VAL A 44 -29.16 23.46 1.24
N TYR A 45 -28.26 23.68 0.28
CA TYR A 45 -27.16 24.65 0.42
C TYR A 45 -27.66 26.05 0.78
N GLY A 46 -28.68 26.53 0.06
CA GLY A 46 -29.30 27.83 0.34
C GLY A 46 -29.94 27.89 1.73
N ALA A 47 -30.58 26.83 2.19
CA ALA A 47 -31.15 26.73 3.53
C ALA A 47 -30.04 26.76 4.60
N PHE A 48 -28.97 26.00 4.44
CA PHE A 48 -27.82 26.02 5.33
C PHE A 48 -27.19 27.41 5.43
N SER A 49 -26.91 28.05 4.27
CA SER A 49 -26.34 29.39 4.22
C SER A 49 -27.22 30.43 4.93
N SER A 50 -28.54 30.34 4.76
CA SER A 50 -29.51 31.29 5.34
C SER A 50 -29.69 31.10 6.85
N ASN A 51 -29.57 29.85 7.34
CA ASN A 51 -29.83 29.50 8.74
C ASN A 51 -28.53 29.46 9.59
N GLY A 52 -27.35 29.56 8.98
CA GLY A 52 -26.09 29.43 9.67
C GLY A 52 -25.87 28.01 10.20
N THR A 53 -26.28 27.00 9.46
CA THR A 53 -26.15 25.57 9.77
C THR A 53 -25.44 24.84 8.63
N SER A 54 -25.09 23.57 8.83
CA SER A 54 -24.58 22.70 7.79
C SER A 54 -24.75 21.24 8.20
N ALA A 55 -24.57 20.32 7.25
CA ALA A 55 -24.33 18.90 7.51
C ALA A 55 -23.15 18.45 6.64
N HIS A 56 -22.62 17.28 6.91
CA HIS A 56 -21.52 16.75 6.08
C HIS A 56 -22.08 16.26 4.73
N TYR A 57 -23.19 15.55 4.76
CA TYR A 57 -23.80 14.93 3.60
C TYR A 57 -25.29 15.22 3.50
N ASP A 58 -25.80 15.14 2.28
CA ASP A 58 -27.24 15.13 1.96
C ASP A 58 -27.51 14.07 0.90
N VAL A 59 -28.62 13.36 1.07
CA VAL A 59 -29.11 12.34 0.13
C VAL A 59 -30.37 12.87 -0.52
N ASP A 60 -30.37 13.04 -1.84
CA ASP A 60 -31.54 13.56 -2.58
C ASP A 60 -32.64 12.51 -2.74
N ILE A 61 -33.73 12.91 -3.40
CA ILE A 61 -34.89 12.04 -3.61
C ILE A 61 -34.61 10.86 -4.54
N ASP A 62 -33.61 10.97 -5.39
CA ASP A 62 -33.16 9.95 -6.35
C ASP A 62 -31.99 9.10 -5.83
N GLY A 63 -31.57 9.31 -4.56
CA GLY A 63 -30.51 8.59 -3.91
C GLY A 63 -29.08 9.07 -4.25
N ASN A 64 -28.93 10.21 -4.95
CA ASN A 64 -27.62 10.81 -5.14
C ASN A 64 -27.13 11.46 -3.84
N ILE A 65 -25.80 11.54 -3.67
CA ILE A 65 -25.17 12.05 -2.45
C ILE A 65 -24.34 13.28 -2.77
N CYS A 66 -24.57 14.35 -1.98
CA CYS A 66 -23.77 15.56 -1.98
C CYS A 66 -23.01 15.70 -0.66
N GLN A 67 -21.75 16.12 -0.73
CA GLN A 67 -20.98 16.49 0.44
C GLN A 67 -20.81 18.01 0.52
N TYR A 68 -21.05 18.59 1.71
CA TYR A 68 -20.96 20.04 1.97
C TYR A 68 -19.81 20.42 2.90
N VAL A 69 -19.40 19.53 3.80
CA VAL A 69 -18.32 19.74 4.77
C VAL A 69 -17.41 18.51 4.75
N HIS A 70 -16.11 18.73 4.78
CA HIS A 70 -15.15 17.62 4.87
C HIS A 70 -15.31 16.85 6.18
N ASP A 71 -15.15 15.54 6.13
CA ASP A 71 -15.27 14.68 7.32
C ASP A 71 -14.24 14.98 8.41
N SER A 72 -13.12 15.61 8.04
CA SER A 72 -12.11 16.10 8.98
C SER A 72 -12.56 17.34 9.78
N ASP A 73 -13.59 18.04 9.31
CA ASP A 73 -14.08 19.28 9.86
C ASP A 73 -15.38 19.10 10.66
N THR A 74 -15.83 20.14 11.35
CA THR A 74 -17.00 20.09 12.23
C THR A 74 -18.17 20.82 11.57
N ALA A 75 -19.12 20.09 10.97
CA ALA A 75 -20.37 20.66 10.49
C ALA A 75 -21.29 21.08 11.66
N TRP A 76 -22.11 22.10 11.43
CA TRP A 76 -23.02 22.67 12.44
C TRP A 76 -24.43 22.10 12.31
N HIS A 77 -24.61 20.80 12.64
CA HIS A 77 -25.88 20.07 12.45
C HIS A 77 -26.58 19.68 13.75
N CYS A 78 -25.83 19.47 14.84
CA CYS A 78 -26.36 18.96 16.10
C CYS A 78 -25.58 19.51 17.29
N PRO A 79 -26.02 20.65 17.89
CA PRO A 79 -25.30 21.27 19.02
C PRO A 79 -24.99 20.27 20.15
N GLY A 80 -23.77 20.36 20.66
CA GLY A 80 -23.26 19.49 21.72
C GLY A 80 -22.55 18.22 21.24
N VAL A 81 -22.78 17.76 20.03
CA VAL A 81 -22.14 16.55 19.46
C VAL A 81 -21.45 16.76 18.12
N ASN A 82 -21.51 17.95 17.52
CA ASN A 82 -20.94 18.28 16.20
C ASN A 82 -19.50 17.74 16.02
N LYS A 83 -18.62 17.96 17.01
CA LYS A 83 -17.20 17.57 16.94
C LYS A 83 -16.95 16.07 16.89
N LYS A 84 -17.95 15.25 17.27
CA LYS A 84 -17.83 13.80 17.38
C LYS A 84 -18.69 13.04 16.37
N SER A 85 -19.41 13.76 15.50
CA SER A 85 -20.38 13.16 14.60
C SER A 85 -20.22 13.59 13.16
N ILE A 86 -20.71 12.72 12.25
CA ILE A 86 -21.03 13.04 10.88
C ILE A 86 -22.55 13.22 10.78
N GLY A 87 -23.03 14.34 10.23
CA GLY A 87 -24.44 14.58 9.98
C GLY A 87 -24.82 14.25 8.55
N ILE A 88 -25.91 13.49 8.37
CA ILE A 88 -26.49 13.14 7.06
C ILE A 88 -27.91 13.67 7.00
N GLU A 89 -28.18 14.56 6.06
CA GLU A 89 -29.53 15.00 5.69
C GLU A 89 -30.17 14.03 4.69
N HIS A 90 -31.48 13.93 4.70
CA HIS A 90 -32.24 13.06 3.81
C HIS A 90 -33.42 13.84 3.21
N ALA A 91 -33.57 13.77 1.90
CA ALA A 91 -34.64 14.43 1.19
C ALA A 91 -35.99 13.77 1.48
N ASN A 92 -37.01 14.60 1.75
CA ASN A 92 -38.36 14.13 1.92
C ASN A 92 -39.11 14.07 0.56
N SER A 93 -39.81 12.97 0.29
CA SER A 93 -40.69 12.82 -0.86
C SER A 93 -42.05 13.51 -0.65
N THR A 94 -42.45 13.71 0.61
CA THR A 94 -43.67 14.46 0.98
C THR A 94 -43.36 15.59 1.94
N GLY A 95 -44.23 16.58 2.07
CA GLY A 95 -44.16 17.61 3.11
C GLY A 95 -44.77 17.16 4.43
N ALA A 96 -44.96 18.11 5.37
CA ALA A 96 -45.53 17.89 6.68
C ALA A 96 -46.89 17.18 6.64
N ASP A 97 -47.78 17.59 5.75
CA ASP A 97 -49.12 17.01 5.58
C ASP A 97 -49.06 15.53 5.12
N GLY A 98 -47.99 15.11 4.48
CA GLY A 98 -47.71 13.73 4.10
C GLY A 98 -46.85 12.96 5.08
N GLY A 99 -46.55 13.53 6.24
CA GLY A 99 -45.77 12.87 7.32
C GLY A 99 -44.27 12.77 7.05
N TRP A 100 -43.70 13.66 6.23
CA TRP A 100 -42.28 13.71 5.92
C TRP A 100 -41.70 12.37 5.41
N ASN A 101 -42.45 11.66 4.54
CA ASN A 101 -41.96 10.43 3.97
C ASN A 101 -40.70 10.68 3.13
N ILE A 102 -39.89 9.67 2.99
CA ILE A 102 -38.72 9.62 2.07
C ILE A 102 -39.02 8.64 0.92
N SER A 103 -38.26 8.72 -0.18
CA SER A 103 -38.28 7.73 -1.26
C SER A 103 -37.53 6.47 -0.82
N GLU A 104 -37.69 5.38 -1.57
CA GLU A 104 -36.93 4.18 -1.35
C GLU A 104 -35.43 4.41 -1.69
N GLU A 105 -35.17 5.19 -2.73
CA GLU A 105 -33.85 5.59 -3.18
C GLU A 105 -33.11 6.40 -2.09
N THR A 106 -33.78 7.37 -1.46
CA THR A 106 -33.22 8.13 -0.33
C THR A 106 -32.95 7.23 0.87
N LEU A 107 -33.88 6.32 1.20
CA LEU A 107 -33.72 5.37 2.30
C LEU A 107 -32.50 4.46 2.06
N ASP A 108 -32.41 3.90 0.87
CA ASP A 108 -31.38 2.96 0.48
C ASP A 108 -29.99 3.60 0.47
N ALA A 109 -29.84 4.74 -0.23
CA ALA A 109 -28.57 5.45 -0.32
C ALA A 109 -28.11 6.01 1.04
N GLY A 110 -29.03 6.51 1.88
CA GLY A 110 -28.71 6.98 3.22
C GLY A 110 -28.27 5.86 4.15
N ALA A 111 -28.89 4.70 4.07
CA ALA A 111 -28.49 3.50 4.81
C ALA A 111 -27.10 3.01 4.37
N HIS A 112 -26.83 3.00 3.06
CA HIS A 112 -25.52 2.62 2.50
C HIS A 112 -24.43 3.61 2.92
N LEU A 113 -24.69 4.92 2.88
CA LEU A 113 -23.77 5.94 3.36
C LEU A 113 -23.45 5.77 4.85
N THR A 114 -24.48 5.49 5.67
CA THR A 114 -24.31 5.21 7.10
C THR A 114 -23.41 4.00 7.33
N ALA A 115 -23.59 2.92 6.56
CA ALA A 115 -22.74 1.73 6.61
C ALA A 115 -21.29 2.06 6.26
N ALA A 116 -21.06 2.78 5.16
CA ALA A 116 -19.75 3.18 4.68
C ALA A 116 -19.02 4.07 5.70
N LEU A 117 -19.69 5.04 6.30
CA LEU A 117 -19.16 5.89 7.37
C LEU A 117 -18.81 5.09 8.63
N CYS A 118 -19.72 4.21 9.07
CA CYS A 118 -19.46 3.34 10.22
C CYS A 118 -18.24 2.44 9.98
N ARG A 119 -18.07 1.95 8.75
CA ARG A 119 -16.93 1.15 8.34
C ARG A 119 -15.63 1.96 8.26
N GLY A 120 -15.66 3.08 7.52
CA GLY A 120 -14.49 3.91 7.26
C GLY A 120 -13.88 4.54 8.52
N TYR A 121 -14.73 4.86 9.50
CA TYR A 121 -14.29 5.45 10.78
C TYR A 121 -14.22 4.46 11.95
N GLY A 122 -14.39 3.15 11.69
CA GLY A 122 -14.27 2.13 12.72
C GLY A 122 -15.34 2.23 13.83
N LEU A 123 -16.54 2.77 13.51
CA LEU A 123 -17.62 2.94 14.49
C LEU A 123 -18.32 1.63 14.86
N GLY A 124 -18.03 0.55 14.11
CA GLY A 124 -18.67 -0.75 14.25
C GLY A 124 -19.97 -0.87 13.43
N ARG A 125 -20.58 -2.05 13.45
CA ARG A 125 -21.83 -2.35 12.73
C ARG A 125 -22.94 -1.38 13.12
N PRO A 126 -23.65 -0.74 12.16
CA PRO A 126 -24.66 0.27 12.44
C PRO A 126 -25.73 -0.20 13.43
N GLN A 127 -25.99 0.59 14.44
CA GLN A 127 -27.01 0.30 15.46
C GLN A 127 -27.58 1.60 16.03
N TRP A 128 -28.93 1.70 16.07
CA TRP A 128 -29.60 2.84 16.67
C TRP A 128 -29.19 3.04 18.14
N ARG A 129 -28.90 4.30 18.48
CA ARG A 129 -28.51 4.75 19.84
C ARG A 129 -27.24 4.09 20.41
N LEU A 130 -26.44 3.49 19.52
CA LEU A 130 -25.07 3.07 19.85
C LEU A 130 -24.05 3.90 19.05
N ASN A 131 -24.14 3.87 17.72
CA ASN A 131 -23.29 4.61 16.80
C ASN A 131 -24.06 5.34 15.69
N VAL A 132 -25.37 5.13 15.56
CA VAL A 132 -26.29 5.85 14.66
C VAL A 132 -27.40 6.44 15.51
N PHE A 133 -27.65 7.75 15.39
CA PHE A 133 -28.61 8.45 16.25
C PHE A 133 -29.52 9.36 15.43
N PRO A 134 -30.82 9.47 15.79
CA PRO A 134 -31.66 10.54 15.29
C PRO A 134 -31.27 11.87 15.96
N HIS A 135 -31.39 12.98 15.21
CA HIS A 135 -31.11 14.32 15.73
C HIS A 135 -31.86 14.63 17.02
N SER A 136 -33.11 14.15 17.12
CA SER A 136 -33.97 14.35 18.29
C SER A 136 -33.46 13.73 19.58
N ASP A 137 -32.46 12.86 19.54
CA ASP A 137 -31.88 12.33 20.78
C ASP A 137 -30.94 13.33 21.49
N PHE A 138 -30.46 14.36 20.78
CA PHE A 138 -29.55 15.38 21.30
C PHE A 138 -30.12 16.79 21.31
N TYR A 139 -31.20 17.04 20.55
CA TYR A 139 -31.81 18.34 20.45
C TYR A 139 -33.34 18.24 20.43
N SER A 140 -34.05 19.22 21.02
CA SER A 140 -35.51 19.23 21.03
C SER A 140 -36.05 19.58 19.64
N THR A 141 -36.24 18.59 18.78
CA THR A 141 -36.67 18.71 17.38
C THR A 141 -37.53 17.52 16.96
N ALA A 142 -38.33 17.71 15.91
CA ALA A 142 -39.04 16.60 15.24
C ALA A 142 -38.13 15.81 14.28
N CYS A 143 -36.97 16.37 13.91
CA CYS A 143 -35.96 15.72 13.03
C CYS A 143 -35.43 14.42 13.66
N PRO A 144 -35.26 13.34 12.90
CA PRO A 144 -35.48 13.19 11.47
C PRO A 144 -36.86 12.68 11.05
N ALA A 145 -37.90 12.99 11.83
CA ALA A 145 -39.32 12.71 11.51
C ALA A 145 -39.56 11.23 11.16
N SER A 146 -40.05 10.89 9.97
CA SER A 146 -40.41 9.54 9.56
C SER A 146 -39.23 8.55 9.59
N LEU A 147 -37.99 9.03 9.43
CA LEU A 147 -36.78 8.18 9.53
C LEU A 147 -36.57 7.63 10.95
N ARG A 148 -36.96 8.37 11.99
CA ARG A 148 -36.89 7.91 13.38
C ARG A 148 -38.00 6.91 13.71
N ASP A 149 -39.18 7.08 13.12
CA ASP A 149 -40.37 6.34 13.50
C ASP A 149 -40.75 5.27 12.44
N LYS A 150 -41.22 5.69 11.27
CA LYS A 150 -41.74 4.79 10.23
C LYS A 150 -40.65 3.93 9.57
N TYR A 151 -39.49 4.51 9.27
CA TYR A 151 -38.45 3.88 8.49
C TYR A 151 -37.25 3.43 9.36
N ALA A 152 -37.31 3.58 10.67
CA ALA A 152 -36.16 3.34 11.57
C ALA A 152 -35.60 1.93 11.45
N ASN A 153 -36.47 0.91 11.42
CA ASN A 153 -36.02 -0.50 11.30
C ASN A 153 -35.46 -0.77 9.91
N ASP A 154 -36.16 -0.39 8.85
CA ASP A 154 -35.74 -0.62 7.47
C ASP A 154 -34.38 0.06 7.20
N TYR A 155 -34.20 1.30 7.70
CA TYR A 155 -32.96 2.05 7.55
C TYR A 155 -31.77 1.34 8.22
N ILE A 156 -31.94 0.91 9.47
CA ILE A 156 -30.84 0.28 10.21
C ILE A 156 -30.55 -1.13 9.70
N GLU A 157 -31.58 -1.91 9.31
CA GLU A 157 -31.40 -3.23 8.72
C GLU A 157 -30.67 -3.16 7.38
N LYS A 158 -31.03 -2.23 6.51
CA LYS A 158 -30.32 -1.96 5.26
C LYS A 158 -28.88 -1.52 5.52
N ALA A 159 -28.66 -0.60 6.47
CA ALA A 159 -27.30 -0.16 6.82
C ALA A 159 -26.43 -1.31 7.37
N GLN A 160 -27.02 -2.22 8.14
CA GLN A 160 -26.32 -3.41 8.63
C GLN A 160 -25.99 -4.37 7.48
N GLN A 161 -26.92 -4.57 6.53
CA GLN A 161 -26.68 -5.40 5.36
C GLN A 161 -25.51 -4.84 4.52
N TYR A 162 -25.54 -3.55 4.20
CA TYR A 162 -24.45 -2.90 3.47
C TYR A 162 -23.11 -2.95 4.21
N TYR A 163 -23.12 -2.80 5.53
CA TYR A 163 -21.91 -2.91 6.35
C TYR A 163 -21.30 -4.31 6.24
N ASP A 164 -22.13 -5.35 6.34
CA ASP A 164 -21.72 -6.75 6.23
C ASP A 164 -21.23 -7.07 4.81
N ASP A 165 -21.89 -6.53 3.76
CA ASP A 165 -21.49 -6.69 2.36
C ASP A 165 -20.15 -6.00 2.05
N LEU A 166 -19.91 -4.80 2.59
CA LEU A 166 -18.62 -4.10 2.48
C LEU A 166 -17.48 -4.89 3.16
N ASP A 167 -17.76 -5.58 4.26
CA ASP A 167 -16.82 -6.50 4.89
C ASP A 167 -16.48 -7.68 3.99
N LEU A 168 -17.49 -8.30 3.38
CA LEU A 168 -17.30 -9.40 2.45
C LEU A 168 -16.52 -8.97 1.19
N GLU A 169 -16.79 -7.80 0.65
CA GLU A 169 -16.07 -7.25 -0.50
C GLU A 169 -14.58 -7.00 -0.16
N LEU A 170 -14.30 -6.43 1.01
CA LEU A 170 -12.94 -6.23 1.50
C LEU A 170 -12.23 -7.57 1.76
N LEU A 171 -12.92 -8.56 2.35
CA LEU A 171 -12.37 -9.89 2.58
C LEU A 171 -12.07 -10.64 1.28
N ASN A 172 -12.84 -10.38 0.22
CA ASN A 172 -12.67 -11.02 -1.07
C ASN A 172 -11.70 -10.27 -2.01
N LYS A 173 -11.25 -9.07 -1.65
CA LYS A 173 -10.31 -8.30 -2.47
C LYS A 173 -8.91 -8.87 -2.32
N GLU A 174 -8.41 -9.49 -3.41
CA GLU A 174 -7.01 -9.91 -3.51
C GLU A 174 -6.08 -8.69 -3.59
N GLY A 175 -4.89 -8.79 -3.01
CA GLY A 175 -3.88 -7.75 -3.16
C GLY A 175 -3.05 -7.46 -1.91
N TRP A 176 -2.16 -6.50 -2.08
CA TRP A 176 -1.24 -6.03 -1.05
C TRP A 176 -1.98 -5.32 0.09
N VAL A 177 -1.65 -5.68 1.32
CA VAL A 177 -2.14 -5.05 2.54
C VAL A 177 -0.96 -4.66 3.42
N SER A 178 -0.98 -3.44 3.94
CA SER A 178 0.02 -2.93 4.87
C SER A 178 -0.65 -2.68 6.23
N GLN A 179 -0.06 -3.19 7.29
CA GLN A 179 -0.52 -2.99 8.66
C GLN A 179 0.67 -3.07 9.63
N ASP A 180 0.68 -2.24 10.67
CA ASP A 180 1.68 -2.26 11.74
C ASP A 180 3.15 -2.24 11.24
N GLY A 181 3.38 -1.57 10.10
CA GLY A 181 4.72 -1.48 9.47
C GLY A 181 5.16 -2.70 8.69
N GLY A 182 4.33 -3.73 8.57
CA GLY A 182 4.57 -4.92 7.77
C GLY A 182 3.66 -4.97 6.54
N TRP A 183 3.94 -5.93 5.64
CA TRP A 183 3.15 -6.20 4.45
C TRP A 183 2.77 -7.68 4.37
N TRP A 184 1.59 -7.96 3.85
CA TRP A 184 1.13 -9.28 3.45
C TRP A 184 0.39 -9.22 2.13
N TYR A 185 0.23 -10.37 1.47
CA TYR A 185 -0.60 -10.49 0.27
C TYR A 185 -1.87 -11.25 0.61
N ARG A 186 -3.02 -10.58 0.49
CA ARG A 186 -4.33 -11.12 0.80
C ARG A 186 -4.90 -11.88 -0.38
N LEU A 187 -5.39 -13.08 -0.11
CA LEU A 187 -6.15 -13.92 -1.01
C LEU A 187 -7.65 -13.65 -0.89
N PRO A 188 -8.44 -14.00 -1.93
CA PRO A 188 -9.90 -14.04 -1.81
C PRO A 188 -10.33 -14.90 -0.62
N GLY A 189 -11.32 -14.43 0.14
CA GLY A 189 -11.76 -15.08 1.38
C GLY A 189 -11.03 -14.65 2.64
N GLY A 190 -10.14 -13.63 2.55
CA GLY A 190 -9.49 -13.01 3.70
C GLY A 190 -8.24 -13.73 4.22
N ASN A 191 -7.88 -14.88 3.62
CA ASN A 191 -6.62 -15.54 3.88
C ASN A 191 -5.45 -14.74 3.29
N PHE A 192 -4.22 -15.16 3.57
CA PHE A 192 -3.00 -14.53 3.05
C PHE A 192 -2.03 -15.60 2.56
N GLU A 193 -1.15 -15.18 1.65
CA GLU A 193 -0.08 -16.04 1.14
C GLU A 193 0.95 -16.37 2.22
N THR A 194 1.52 -17.57 2.15
CA THR A 194 2.64 -18.04 2.96
C THR A 194 3.63 -18.82 2.10
N GLY A 195 4.91 -18.83 2.47
CA GLY A 195 5.94 -19.44 1.65
C GLY A 195 6.23 -18.62 0.38
N TRP A 196 6.66 -19.30 -0.68
CA TRP A 196 6.96 -18.67 -1.97
C TRP A 196 5.69 -18.50 -2.82
N PHE A 197 5.50 -17.30 -3.36
CA PHE A 197 4.40 -16.99 -4.29
C PHE A 197 4.82 -15.91 -5.29
N THR A 198 4.00 -15.69 -6.34
CA THR A 198 4.29 -14.70 -7.38
C THR A 198 3.17 -13.68 -7.51
N VAL A 199 3.56 -12.40 -7.66
CA VAL A 199 2.66 -11.30 -8.03
C VAL A 199 3.35 -10.51 -9.15
N ASP A 200 2.63 -10.22 -10.22
CA ASP A 200 3.13 -9.45 -11.37
C ASP A 200 4.51 -9.93 -11.90
N SER A 201 4.70 -11.25 -11.98
CA SER A 201 5.93 -11.92 -12.42
C SER A 201 7.13 -11.77 -11.48
N SER A 202 6.97 -11.21 -10.30
CA SER A 202 7.98 -11.16 -9.23
C SER A 202 7.70 -12.22 -8.18
N TRP A 203 8.76 -12.85 -7.66
CA TRP A 203 8.67 -13.79 -6.56
C TRP A 203 8.76 -13.07 -5.22
N TYR A 204 7.99 -13.53 -4.25
CA TYR A 204 7.95 -13.04 -2.87
C TYR A 204 7.97 -14.22 -1.91
N TYR A 205 8.42 -13.98 -0.69
CA TYR A 205 8.33 -14.96 0.38
C TYR A 205 7.65 -14.37 1.61
N ALA A 206 6.61 -15.05 2.07
CA ALA A 206 5.93 -14.73 3.32
C ALA A 206 6.20 -15.81 4.38
N ASN A 207 6.40 -15.40 5.62
CA ASN A 207 6.55 -16.36 6.72
C ASN A 207 5.20 -17.04 7.04
N GLU A 208 5.21 -17.98 8.00
CA GLU A 208 4.01 -18.74 8.41
C GLU A 208 2.86 -17.85 8.93
N ARG A 209 3.13 -16.60 9.29
CA ARG A 209 2.14 -15.61 9.71
C ARG A 209 1.69 -14.70 8.58
N GLY A 210 2.14 -14.96 7.35
CA GLY A 210 1.81 -14.19 6.16
C GLY A 210 2.63 -12.91 5.97
N TRP A 211 3.57 -12.59 6.88
CA TRP A 211 4.40 -11.39 6.75
C TRP A 211 5.44 -11.55 5.65
N ILE A 212 5.44 -10.61 4.71
CA ILE A 212 6.44 -10.54 3.64
C ILE A 212 7.82 -10.33 4.24
N GLN A 213 8.77 -11.16 3.81
CA GLN A 213 10.16 -11.08 4.21
C GLN A 213 10.93 -10.16 3.25
N ALA A 214 12.00 -9.52 3.77
CA ALA A 214 12.87 -8.62 3.01
C ALA A 214 14.33 -8.76 3.50
N GLY A 215 15.28 -8.30 2.69
CA GLY A 215 16.70 -8.48 2.94
C GLY A 215 17.14 -9.94 2.73
N TRP A 216 18.24 -10.32 3.37
CA TRP A 216 18.76 -11.68 3.29
C TRP A 216 17.88 -12.67 4.05
N GLN A 217 17.49 -13.75 3.37
CA GLN A 217 16.70 -14.83 3.93
C GLN A 217 17.33 -16.19 3.59
N PHE A 218 17.44 -17.05 4.61
CA PHE A 218 17.89 -18.44 4.43
C PHE A 218 16.67 -19.35 4.39
N ILE A 219 16.35 -19.90 3.22
CA ILE A 219 15.11 -20.65 2.96
C ILE A 219 15.49 -21.95 2.26
N ASP A 220 15.03 -23.07 2.80
CA ASP A 220 15.22 -24.43 2.24
C ASP A 220 16.68 -24.80 1.92
N GLY A 221 17.67 -24.19 2.62
CA GLY A 221 19.07 -24.51 2.45
C GLY A 221 19.86 -23.52 1.59
N ASP A 222 19.22 -22.55 0.98
CA ASP A 222 19.81 -21.52 0.14
C ASP A 222 19.56 -20.11 0.67
N TRP A 223 20.47 -19.17 0.36
CA TRP A 223 20.30 -17.76 0.67
C TRP A 223 19.69 -17.02 -0.51
N TYR A 224 18.68 -16.18 -0.20
CA TYR A 224 17.98 -15.30 -1.12
C TYR A 224 18.10 -13.85 -0.64
N TYR A 225 18.04 -12.91 -1.57
CA TYR A 225 17.94 -11.49 -1.23
C TYR A 225 16.61 -10.94 -1.72
N LEU A 226 15.77 -10.53 -0.78
CA LEU A 226 14.46 -9.97 -1.04
C LEU A 226 14.55 -8.45 -0.90
N HIS A 227 14.07 -7.71 -1.88
CA HIS A 227 14.24 -6.26 -1.98
C HIS A 227 13.83 -5.52 -0.70
N PRO A 228 14.74 -4.81 0.01
CA PRO A 228 14.45 -4.28 1.34
C PRO A 228 13.85 -2.86 1.32
N VAL A 229 13.76 -2.20 0.15
CA VAL A 229 13.36 -0.80 0.04
C VAL A 229 11.89 -0.69 -0.36
N HIS A 230 11.16 0.21 0.31
CA HIS A 230 9.75 0.51 0.02
C HIS A 230 9.61 1.46 -1.20
N ASP A 231 10.04 0.99 -2.37
CA ASP A 231 9.98 1.71 -3.65
C ASP A 231 8.96 1.12 -4.65
N GLY A 232 8.04 0.30 -4.15
CA GLY A 232 7.07 -0.47 -4.94
C GLY A 232 7.50 -1.91 -5.23
N ARG A 233 8.73 -2.32 -4.81
CA ARG A 233 9.26 -3.68 -4.99
C ARG A 233 9.61 -4.39 -3.68
N TYR A 234 9.20 -3.81 -2.54
CA TYR A 234 9.51 -4.36 -1.22
C TYR A 234 9.16 -5.85 -1.13
N GLY A 235 10.13 -6.67 -0.73
CA GLY A 235 10.00 -8.11 -0.62
C GLY A 235 10.19 -8.89 -1.94
N ALA A 236 10.34 -8.22 -3.10
CA ALA A 236 10.57 -8.89 -4.37
C ALA A 236 11.93 -9.60 -4.38
N MET A 237 11.98 -10.86 -4.80
CA MET A 237 13.21 -11.65 -4.93
C MET A 237 14.12 -11.04 -6.01
N GLU A 238 15.36 -10.77 -5.63
CA GLU A 238 16.38 -10.26 -6.55
C GLU A 238 17.12 -11.41 -7.25
N THR A 239 17.64 -11.11 -8.44
CA THR A 239 18.49 -12.02 -9.24
C THR A 239 19.64 -11.24 -9.86
N GLY A 240 20.72 -11.93 -10.21
CA GLY A 240 21.90 -11.28 -10.76
C GLY A 240 22.76 -10.61 -9.68
N TRP A 241 23.42 -9.52 -10.04
CA TRP A 241 24.30 -8.80 -9.12
C TRP A 241 23.49 -7.91 -8.17
N VAL A 242 23.70 -8.11 -6.87
CA VAL A 242 23.11 -7.30 -5.80
C VAL A 242 24.22 -6.67 -4.97
N LYS A 243 24.08 -5.39 -4.64
CA LYS A 243 24.98 -4.70 -3.72
C LYS A 243 24.31 -4.53 -2.36
N ASP A 244 24.94 -5.07 -1.32
CA ASP A 244 24.52 -4.86 0.06
C ASP A 244 25.70 -4.31 0.87
N GLY A 245 25.52 -3.12 1.43
CA GLY A 245 26.61 -2.36 2.01
C GLY A 245 27.74 -2.07 1.00
N GLU A 246 28.96 -2.49 1.33
CA GLU A 246 30.15 -2.33 0.47
C GLU A 246 30.43 -3.56 -0.39
N HIS A 247 29.66 -4.64 -0.25
CA HIS A 247 29.89 -5.91 -0.92
C HIS A 247 28.91 -6.17 -2.05
N TRP A 248 29.42 -6.85 -3.10
CA TRP A 248 28.61 -7.38 -4.18
C TRP A 248 28.39 -8.87 -3.99
N PHE A 249 27.18 -9.32 -4.29
CA PHE A 249 26.74 -10.71 -4.26
C PHE A 249 26.14 -11.07 -5.61
N TYR A 250 26.16 -12.34 -5.96
CA TYR A 250 25.51 -12.81 -7.18
C TYR A 250 24.48 -13.87 -6.87
N LEU A 251 23.26 -13.65 -7.33
CA LEU A 251 22.12 -14.55 -7.23
C LEU A 251 21.84 -15.15 -8.62
N ASN A 252 21.67 -16.45 -8.71
CA ASN A 252 21.37 -17.09 -9.96
C ASN A 252 19.93 -16.76 -10.45
N SER A 253 19.49 -17.34 -11.57
CA SER A 253 18.15 -17.09 -12.11
C SER A 253 16.99 -17.60 -11.23
N LYS A 254 17.29 -18.42 -10.21
CA LYS A 254 16.33 -18.87 -9.21
C LYS A 254 16.34 -18.02 -7.94
N GLY A 255 17.21 -17.00 -7.87
CA GLY A 255 17.42 -16.18 -6.69
C GLY A 255 18.40 -16.74 -5.67
N GLU A 256 18.99 -17.92 -5.89
CA GLU A 256 19.92 -18.58 -4.98
C GLU A 256 21.29 -17.88 -5.01
N MET A 257 21.82 -17.48 -3.85
CA MET A 257 23.14 -16.87 -3.70
C MET A 257 24.24 -17.84 -4.11
N GLN A 258 25.15 -17.37 -4.95
CA GLN A 258 26.26 -18.16 -5.43
C GLN A 258 27.52 -17.97 -4.58
N THR A 259 28.36 -19.00 -4.53
CA THR A 259 29.68 -19.01 -3.88
C THR A 259 30.70 -19.72 -4.78
N GLY A 260 31.98 -19.47 -4.55
CA GLY A 260 33.06 -20.03 -5.35
C GLY A 260 33.18 -19.37 -6.74
N TRP A 261 33.72 -20.11 -7.70
CA TRP A 261 33.91 -19.61 -9.06
C TRP A 261 32.60 -19.59 -9.87
N VAL A 262 32.31 -18.43 -10.46
CA VAL A 262 31.13 -18.23 -11.33
C VAL A 262 31.53 -17.57 -12.63
N GLN A 263 31.08 -18.12 -13.77
CA GLN A 263 31.32 -17.53 -15.09
C GLN A 263 30.08 -16.76 -15.57
N LEU A 264 30.26 -15.46 -15.81
CA LEU A 264 29.17 -14.56 -16.24
C LEU A 264 29.62 -13.77 -17.48
N LYS A 265 28.88 -13.90 -18.58
CA LYS A 265 29.19 -13.21 -19.85
C LYS A 265 30.64 -13.36 -20.30
N GLY A 266 31.18 -14.58 -20.12
CA GLY A 266 32.57 -14.92 -20.52
C GLY A 266 33.66 -14.48 -19.55
N LYS A 267 33.33 -13.85 -18.42
CA LYS A 267 34.28 -13.48 -17.36
C LYS A 267 34.07 -14.36 -16.13
N TRP A 268 35.18 -14.72 -15.46
CA TRP A 268 35.12 -15.44 -14.20
C TRP A 268 35.17 -14.47 -13.02
N TYR A 269 34.41 -14.81 -11.99
CA TYR A 269 34.36 -14.13 -10.69
C TYR A 269 34.51 -15.15 -9.58
N TYR A 270 35.01 -14.73 -8.45
CA TYR A 270 35.04 -15.57 -7.26
C TYR A 270 34.23 -14.95 -6.13
N LEU A 271 33.30 -15.73 -5.59
CA LEU A 271 32.45 -15.36 -4.48
C LEU A 271 32.92 -16.14 -3.24
N GLU A 272 33.16 -15.42 -2.17
CA GLU A 272 33.59 -16.01 -0.90
C GLU A 272 32.53 -16.97 -0.34
N ALA A 273 32.87 -17.72 0.70
CA ALA A 273 31.91 -18.64 1.35
C ALA A 273 30.68 -17.93 1.94
N ASN A 274 30.77 -16.64 2.25
CA ASN A 274 29.68 -15.80 2.67
C ASN A 274 28.94 -15.13 1.50
N GLY A 275 29.26 -15.46 0.25
CA GLY A 275 28.71 -14.92 -0.98
C GLY A 275 29.33 -13.61 -1.46
N ALA A 276 30.16 -12.93 -0.68
CA ALA A 276 30.75 -11.65 -1.07
C ALA A 276 31.73 -11.79 -2.24
N MET A 277 31.61 -10.93 -3.24
CA MET A 277 32.51 -10.90 -4.40
C MET A 277 33.92 -10.53 -3.99
N ARG A 278 34.88 -11.39 -4.33
CA ARG A 278 36.29 -11.18 -4.11
C ARG A 278 36.88 -10.16 -5.09
N THR A 279 37.79 -9.33 -4.58
CA THR A 279 38.70 -8.50 -5.38
C THR A 279 40.15 -8.70 -4.85
N GLY A 280 41.15 -8.40 -5.66
CA GLY A 280 42.55 -8.59 -5.31
C GLY A 280 43.03 -10.05 -5.43
N TRP A 281 44.07 -10.37 -4.71
CA TRP A 281 44.73 -11.68 -4.79
C TRP A 281 43.87 -12.79 -4.16
N LEU A 282 43.84 -13.95 -4.85
CA LEU A 282 43.21 -15.17 -4.40
C LEU A 282 44.16 -16.36 -4.61
N SER A 283 44.52 -17.05 -3.55
CA SER A 283 45.20 -18.36 -3.63
C SER A 283 44.14 -19.46 -3.54
N TYR A 284 44.04 -20.27 -4.58
CA TYR A 284 43.02 -21.32 -4.68
C TYR A 284 43.61 -22.60 -5.26
N GLN A 285 43.49 -23.69 -4.52
CA GLN A 285 44.02 -25.03 -4.89
C GLN A 285 45.51 -25.06 -5.27
N GLY A 286 46.32 -24.17 -4.70
CA GLY A 286 47.76 -24.10 -4.93
C GLY A 286 48.21 -23.17 -6.08
N ASP A 287 47.25 -22.56 -6.76
CA ASP A 287 47.48 -21.54 -7.80
C ASP A 287 47.06 -20.15 -7.29
N ASP A 288 47.68 -19.11 -7.80
CA ASP A 288 47.35 -17.72 -7.50
C ASP A 288 46.61 -17.04 -8.66
N TYR A 289 45.57 -16.34 -8.31
CA TYR A 289 44.69 -15.59 -9.20
C TYR A 289 44.60 -14.13 -8.75
N PHE A 290 44.21 -13.25 -9.64
CA PHE A 290 43.92 -11.85 -9.29
C PHE A 290 42.53 -11.45 -9.81
N LEU A 291 41.67 -11.00 -8.93
CA LEU A 291 40.37 -10.45 -9.25
C LEU A 291 40.53 -8.92 -9.30
N THR A 292 40.19 -8.31 -10.43
CA THR A 292 40.30 -6.87 -10.62
C THR A 292 39.33 -6.11 -9.70
N ASP A 293 39.38 -4.78 -9.67
CA ASP A 293 38.47 -3.97 -8.87
C ASP A 293 36.98 -4.16 -9.29
N THR A 294 36.77 -4.67 -10.52
CA THR A 294 35.42 -5.04 -10.98
C THR A 294 35.02 -6.47 -10.58
N GLY A 295 35.87 -7.19 -9.86
CA GLY A 295 35.69 -8.59 -9.47
C GLY A 295 36.02 -9.60 -10.59
N ALA A 296 36.29 -9.16 -11.80
CA ALA A 296 36.61 -10.07 -12.91
C ALA A 296 38.03 -10.66 -12.77
N MET A 297 38.17 -11.97 -12.98
CA MET A 297 39.46 -12.66 -13.00
C MET A 297 40.35 -12.07 -14.08
N ALA A 298 41.59 -11.72 -13.71
CA ALA A 298 42.61 -11.21 -14.62
C ALA A 298 43.12 -12.34 -15.54
N VAL A 299 43.31 -11.97 -16.82
CA VAL A 299 43.98 -12.79 -17.85
C VAL A 299 44.97 -11.92 -18.60
N GLY A 300 46.07 -12.47 -19.04
CA GLY A 300 47.12 -11.71 -19.70
C GLY A 300 47.89 -10.78 -18.75
N LEU A 301 48.33 -9.62 -19.26
CA LEU A 301 49.05 -8.61 -18.48
C LEU A 301 48.07 -7.77 -17.68
N CYS A 302 48.20 -7.76 -16.36
CA CYS A 302 47.34 -7.00 -15.46
C CYS A 302 48.15 -6.23 -14.42
N GLN A 303 47.79 -4.96 -14.19
CA GLN A 303 48.37 -4.20 -13.06
C GLN A 303 47.80 -4.73 -11.75
N THR A 304 48.66 -5.25 -10.89
CA THR A 304 48.27 -5.89 -9.62
C THR A 304 48.75 -5.14 -8.40
N ARG A 305 49.47 -4.01 -8.60
CA ARG A 305 50.05 -3.20 -7.52
C ARG A 305 49.79 -1.72 -7.75
N LEU A 306 49.60 -0.96 -6.69
CA LEU A 306 49.34 0.48 -6.73
C LEU A 306 50.55 1.28 -7.28
N ASP A 307 51.78 0.75 -7.17
CA ASP A 307 53.01 1.35 -7.68
C ASP A 307 53.22 1.11 -9.21
N GLY A 308 52.22 0.55 -9.89
CA GLY A 308 52.27 0.23 -11.33
C GLY A 308 52.85 -1.15 -11.62
N GLY A 309 53.17 -1.95 -10.62
CA GLY A 309 53.65 -3.34 -10.81
C GLY A 309 52.58 -4.20 -11.49
N CYS A 310 52.97 -4.94 -12.52
CA CYS A 310 52.10 -5.82 -13.30
C CYS A 310 52.43 -7.28 -13.07
N SER A 311 51.46 -8.14 -13.19
CA SER A 311 51.57 -9.59 -13.22
C SER A 311 50.96 -10.15 -14.49
N ILE A 312 51.39 -11.33 -14.90
CA ILE A 312 50.88 -11.97 -16.12
C ILE A 312 50.17 -13.25 -15.72
N PHE A 313 48.99 -13.42 -16.27
CA PHE A 313 48.10 -14.56 -16.01
C PHE A 313 47.83 -15.32 -17.31
N GLY A 314 47.72 -16.64 -17.21
CA GLY A 314 47.31 -17.50 -18.31
C GLY A 314 45.87 -17.25 -18.72
N GLU A 315 45.41 -17.89 -19.80
CA GLU A 315 44.02 -17.86 -20.25
C GLU A 315 43.07 -18.51 -19.17
N ASP A 316 43.62 -19.39 -18.36
CA ASP A 316 42.96 -20.02 -17.20
C ASP A 316 42.99 -19.13 -15.93
N GLY A 317 43.56 -17.94 -16.01
CA GLY A 317 43.63 -16.95 -14.92
C GLY A 317 44.73 -17.24 -13.90
N LYS A 318 45.56 -18.29 -14.04
CA LYS A 318 46.63 -18.60 -13.11
C LYS A 318 47.84 -17.68 -13.31
N LEU A 319 48.44 -17.26 -12.19
CA LEU A 319 49.66 -16.47 -12.23
C LEU A 319 50.77 -17.28 -12.89
N ILE A 320 51.42 -16.68 -13.88
CA ILE A 320 52.60 -17.30 -14.52
C ILE A 320 53.84 -16.86 -13.77
N HIS A 321 54.55 -17.85 -13.22
CA HIS A 321 55.80 -17.64 -12.50
C HIS A 321 57.02 -17.79 -13.44
N GLY A 322 58.12 -17.09 -13.14
CA GLY A 322 59.39 -17.23 -13.80
C GLY A 322 59.74 -16.04 -14.71
N ARG A 323 60.86 -16.21 -15.46
CA ARG A 323 61.31 -15.18 -16.43
C ARG A 323 60.60 -15.36 -17.73
N MET A 324 59.94 -14.29 -18.19
CA MET A 324 59.14 -14.27 -19.43
C MET A 324 59.76 -13.29 -20.44
N THR A 325 59.67 -13.62 -21.69
CA THR A 325 60.00 -12.69 -22.79
C THR A 325 58.70 -12.13 -23.33
N VAL A 326 58.61 -10.81 -23.38
CA VAL A 326 57.51 -10.11 -24.03
C VAL A 326 58.01 -9.39 -25.25
N GLU A 327 57.24 -9.43 -26.31
CA GLU A 327 57.52 -8.65 -27.55
C GLU A 327 56.37 -7.60 -27.69
N GLN A 328 56.81 -6.39 -28.10
CA GLN A 328 55.89 -5.34 -28.43
C GLN A 328 55.70 -5.31 -29.98
N ASP A 329 54.49 -5.40 -30.47
CA ASP A 329 54.20 -5.26 -31.90
C ASP A 329 54.26 -3.80 -32.39
N ALA A 330 54.10 -3.60 -33.69
CA ALA A 330 54.20 -2.28 -34.31
C ALA A 330 53.09 -1.30 -33.82
N ASP A 331 52.01 -1.82 -33.25
CA ASP A 331 50.87 -1.05 -32.68
C ASP A 331 51.06 -0.78 -31.17
N GLY A 332 52.20 -1.18 -30.60
CA GLY A 332 52.49 -0.97 -29.19
C GLY A 332 51.90 -2.03 -28.24
N ILE A 333 51.28 -3.07 -28.79
CA ILE A 333 50.66 -4.15 -27.98
C ILE A 333 51.75 -5.13 -27.51
N VAL A 334 51.82 -5.33 -26.21
CA VAL A 334 52.75 -6.29 -25.59
C VAL A 334 52.14 -7.68 -25.60
N ARG A 335 52.86 -8.66 -26.18
CA ARG A 335 52.45 -10.06 -26.26
C ARG A 335 53.48 -10.95 -25.56
N LEU A 336 52.99 -11.99 -24.92
CA LEU A 336 53.88 -13.06 -24.40
C LEU A 336 54.42 -13.87 -25.55
N VAL A 337 55.75 -14.03 -25.55
CA VAL A 337 56.42 -15.03 -26.42
C VAL A 337 56.52 -16.31 -25.59
N THR A 338 55.77 -17.35 -25.97
CA THR A 338 55.87 -18.68 -25.35
C THR A 338 57.32 -19.18 -25.42
N GLN A 339 57.91 -19.48 -24.26
CA GLN A 339 59.19 -20.23 -24.27
C GLN A 339 58.89 -21.68 -24.68
N HIS A 340 59.69 -22.16 -25.63
CA HIS A 340 59.85 -23.59 -25.90
C HIS A 340 60.65 -24.29 -24.83
#